data_c3dc0feb66efe86485f93e2ff2cffcba
#
_entry.id   c3dc0feb66efe86485f93e2ff2cffcba
#
_cell.length_a   1.000
_cell.length_b   1.000
_cell.length_c   1.000
_cell.angle_alpha   90.00
_cell.angle_beta   90.00
_cell.angle_gamma   90.00
#
_symmetry.space_group_name_H-M   'P 1'
#
loop_
_entity.id
_entity.type
_entity.pdbx_description
1 polymer ?
#
loop_
_entity_poly.entity_id
_entity_poly.type
_entity_poly.pdbx_seq_one_letter_code
_entity_poly.pdbx_strand_id
1 'polypeptide(L)'
;MPSAEPTYKIPESVLVVIHTAALDVLLIRRADAGTWQSVTGSKDFAAEAYWDTAVREVREETGIDALHPDCVLQDWALENIYDI
;
A
#
# COMPACT_ATOMS: atom_id res chain seq x y z
N MET A 1 -28.16 9.38 15.87
CA MET A 1 -27.49 9.55 15.75
C MET A 1 -26.63 9.46 15.33
N PRO A 2 -26.72 9.17 14.89
CA PRO A 2 -25.55 8.76 14.82
C PRO A 2 -24.66 9.68 14.76
N SER A 3 -24.12 9.49 15.47
CA SER A 3 -22.97 10.14 15.59
C SER A 3 -22.29 10.22 14.32
N ALA A 4 -22.12 11.31 13.87
CA ALA A 4 -21.12 11.58 12.92
C ALA A 4 -19.76 11.48 13.59
N GLU A 5 -19.40 10.30 14.02
CA GLU A 5 -18.02 10.10 14.35
C GLU A 5 -17.20 10.27 13.07
N PRO A 6 -16.28 11.22 13.00
CA PRO A 6 -15.45 11.35 11.84
C PRO A 6 -14.67 10.06 11.64
N THR A 7 -14.72 9.53 10.43
CA THR A 7 -13.91 8.38 10.06
C THR A 7 -12.48 8.86 9.89
N TYR A 8 -11.66 8.60 10.88
CA TYR A 8 -10.24 8.93 10.78
C TYR A 8 -9.51 7.86 9.99
N LYS A 9 -8.67 8.28 9.06
CA LYS A 9 -7.69 7.38 8.48
C LYS A 9 -6.75 6.93 9.58
N ILE A 10 -6.46 5.64 9.59
CA ILE A 10 -5.41 5.11 10.44
C ILE A 10 -4.08 5.66 9.91
N PRO A 11 -3.26 6.30 10.76
CA PRO A 11 -2.03 6.96 10.31
C PRO A 11 -0.89 5.97 10.05
N GLU A 12 -1.23 4.79 9.59
CA GLU A 12 -0.27 3.75 9.25
C GLU A 12 -0.55 3.28 7.84
N SER A 13 0.44 3.38 6.99
CA SER A 13 0.31 3.07 5.58
C SER A 13 1.50 2.26 5.09
N VAL A 14 1.33 1.68 3.91
CA VAL A 14 2.37 0.94 3.21
C VAL A 14 2.68 1.60 1.88
N LEU A 15 3.91 1.45 1.45
CA LEU A 15 4.36 1.70 0.08
C LEU A 15 4.88 0.39 -0.46
N VAL A 16 4.31 -0.07 -1.57
CA VAL A 16 4.73 -1.33 -2.19
C VAL A 16 5.34 -1.04 -3.54
N VAL A 17 6.60 -1.39 -3.69
CA VAL A 17 7.31 -1.30 -4.97
C VAL A 17 7.23 -2.67 -5.63
N ILE A 18 6.60 -2.71 -6.80
CA ILE A 18 6.47 -3.94 -7.60
C ILE A 18 7.51 -3.85 -8.72
N HIS A 19 8.36 -4.85 -8.82
CA HIS A 19 9.40 -4.84 -9.83
C HIS A 19 9.67 -6.24 -10.39
N THR A 20 10.27 -6.28 -11.57
CA THR A 20 10.77 -7.51 -12.18
C THR A 20 12.18 -7.82 -11.69
N ALA A 21 12.69 -9.00 -12.03
CA ALA A 21 14.07 -9.36 -11.73
C ALA A 21 15.07 -8.43 -12.45
N ALA A 22 14.67 -7.85 -13.57
CA ALA A 22 15.47 -6.86 -14.28
C ALA A 22 15.36 -5.44 -13.71
N LEU A 23 14.64 -5.29 -12.60
CA LEU A 23 14.39 -4.01 -11.92
C LEU A 23 13.53 -3.02 -12.70
N ASP A 24 12.69 -3.52 -13.59
CA ASP A 24 11.62 -2.71 -14.15
C ASP A 24 10.54 -2.50 -13.09
N VAL A 25 10.19 -1.27 -12.80
CA VAL A 25 9.26 -0.91 -11.74
C VAL A 25 7.87 -0.63 -12.31
N LEU A 26 6.85 -1.23 -11.70
CA LEU A 26 5.46 -0.93 -12.04
C LEU A 26 5.04 0.37 -11.36
N LEU A 27 4.58 1.31 -12.17
CA LEU A 27 3.96 2.54 -11.67
C LEU A 27 2.50 2.59 -12.11
N ILE A 28 1.66 3.07 -11.25
CA ILE A 28 0.25 3.33 -11.54
C ILE A 28 0.02 4.82 -11.67
N ARG A 29 -0.84 5.19 -12.61
CA ARG A 29 -1.20 6.59 -12.78
C ARG A 29 -2.48 6.87 -12.02
N ARG A 30 -2.43 7.86 -11.13
CA ARG A 30 -3.62 8.31 -10.43
C ARG A 30 -4.53 9.07 -11.37
N ALA A 31 -5.80 8.68 -11.42
CA ALA A 31 -6.78 9.31 -12.29
C ALA A 31 -7.09 10.75 -11.86
N ASP A 32 -7.03 11.03 -10.56
CA ASP A 32 -7.35 12.35 -10.00
C ASP A 32 -6.25 13.37 -10.24
N ALA A 33 -5.00 12.99 -10.05
CA ALA A 33 -3.86 13.91 -10.13
C ALA A 33 -3.00 13.72 -11.38
N GLY A 34 -3.19 12.66 -12.13
CA GLY A 34 -2.37 12.32 -13.30
C GLY A 34 -0.92 11.97 -12.97
N THR A 35 -0.59 11.80 -11.70
CA THR A 35 0.76 11.44 -11.26
C THR A 35 0.97 9.93 -11.27
N TRP A 36 2.23 9.53 -11.49
CA TRP A 36 2.64 8.14 -11.47
C TRP A 36 3.25 7.82 -10.11
N GLN A 37 2.89 6.67 -9.56
CA GLN A 37 3.38 6.27 -8.24
C GLN A 37 3.38 4.75 -8.08
N SER A 38 4.11 4.26 -7.08
CA SER A 38 3.99 2.89 -6.60
C SER A 38 2.68 2.70 -5.84
N VAL A 39 2.34 1.45 -5.55
CA VAL A 39 1.13 1.13 -4.78
C VAL A 39 1.27 1.68 -3.35
N THR A 40 0.28 2.43 -2.91
CA THR A 40 0.20 2.93 -1.53
C THR A 40 -1.17 2.65 -0.96
N GLY A 41 -1.24 2.49 0.33
CA GLY A 41 -2.52 2.35 1.01
C GLY A 41 -2.38 2.32 2.51
N SER A 42 -3.48 2.56 3.18
CA SER A 42 -3.56 2.61 4.63
C SER A 42 -4.17 1.32 5.18
N LYS A 43 -3.84 1.00 6.41
CA LYS A 43 -4.51 -0.07 7.12
C LYS A 43 -6.01 0.20 7.21
N ASP A 44 -6.81 -0.85 7.11
CA ASP A 44 -8.26 -0.75 7.31
C ASP A 44 -8.63 -0.67 8.78
N PHE A 45 -7.80 -1.27 9.63
CA PHE A 45 -7.98 -1.26 11.08
C PHE A 45 -6.63 -1.35 11.77
N ALA A 46 -6.54 -0.83 12.99
CA ALA A 46 -5.26 -0.66 13.68
C ALA A 46 -4.45 -1.95 13.85
N ALA A 47 -5.13 -3.07 14.06
CA ALA A 47 -4.47 -4.36 14.26
C ALA A 47 -4.13 -5.09 12.96
N GLU A 48 -4.46 -4.51 11.79
CA GLU A 48 -4.08 -5.11 10.52
C GLU A 48 -2.56 -5.14 10.40
N ALA A 49 -2.01 -6.28 10.03
CA ALA A 49 -0.57 -6.38 9.79
C ALA A 49 -0.20 -5.61 8.51
N TYR A 50 0.96 -4.97 8.48
CA TYR A 50 1.45 -4.29 7.28
C TYR A 50 1.50 -5.20 6.06
N TRP A 51 1.87 -6.46 6.28
CA TRP A 51 1.86 -7.48 5.23
C TRP A 51 0.49 -7.64 4.59
N ASP A 52 -0.55 -7.77 5.42
CA ASP A 52 -1.92 -7.93 4.94
C ASP A 52 -2.41 -6.67 4.24
N THR A 53 -2.05 -5.51 4.76
CA THR A 53 -2.34 -4.23 4.10
C THR A 53 -1.72 -4.18 2.71
N ALA A 54 -0.44 -4.55 2.60
CA ALA A 54 0.26 -4.55 1.32
C ALA A 54 -0.37 -5.50 0.31
N VAL A 55 -0.67 -6.73 0.72
CA VAL A 55 -1.30 -7.73 -0.14
C VAL A 55 -2.66 -7.23 -0.65
N ARG A 56 -3.46 -6.68 0.24
CA ARG A 56 -4.79 -6.15 -0.11
C ARG A 56 -4.70 -4.98 -1.07
N GLU A 57 -3.85 -4.00 -0.78
CA GLU A 57 -3.72 -2.80 -1.62
C GLU A 57 -3.18 -3.12 -3.00
N VAL A 58 -2.22 -4.03 -3.11
CA VAL A 58 -1.69 -4.47 -4.41
C VAL A 58 -2.80 -5.09 -5.22
N ARG A 59 -3.63 -5.94 -4.61
CA ARG A 59 -4.74 -6.57 -5.31
C ARG A 59 -5.80 -5.57 -5.75
N GLU A 60 -6.16 -4.64 -4.88
CA GLU A 60 -7.17 -3.63 -5.19
C GLU A 60 -6.72 -2.71 -6.32
N GLU A 61 -5.47 -2.30 -6.33
CA GLU A 61 -4.98 -1.30 -7.28
C GLU A 61 -4.46 -1.90 -8.59
N THR A 62 -3.96 -3.12 -8.57
CA THR A 62 -3.34 -3.74 -9.76
C THR A 62 -3.98 -5.05 -10.19
N GLY A 63 -4.75 -5.69 -9.33
CA GLY A 63 -5.28 -7.04 -9.57
C GLY A 63 -4.25 -8.15 -9.34
N ILE A 64 -3.03 -7.82 -8.96
CA ILE A 64 -1.97 -8.81 -8.72
C ILE A 64 -2.20 -9.49 -7.38
N ASP A 65 -2.10 -10.82 -7.36
CA ASP A 65 -2.07 -11.62 -6.15
C ASP A 65 -0.61 -11.74 -5.67
N ALA A 66 -0.26 -10.94 -4.66
CA ALA A 66 1.10 -10.93 -4.12
C ALA A 66 1.47 -12.23 -3.40
N LEU A 67 0.49 -13.08 -3.08
CA LEU A 67 0.72 -14.40 -2.48
C LEU A 67 0.88 -15.50 -3.51
N HIS A 68 0.79 -15.19 -4.79
CA HIS A 68 1.01 -16.17 -5.86
C HIS A 68 2.43 -16.73 -5.77
N PRO A 69 2.63 -18.04 -6.03
CA PRO A 69 3.96 -18.66 -5.92
C PRO A 69 5.05 -18.01 -6.77
N ASP A 70 4.67 -17.34 -7.88
CA ASP A 70 5.61 -16.64 -8.74
C ASP A 70 6.02 -15.27 -8.22
N CYS A 71 5.40 -14.81 -7.13
CA CYS A 71 5.73 -13.54 -6.49
C CYS A 71 6.62 -13.76 -5.29
N VAL A 72 7.58 -12.86 -5.11
CA VAL A 72 8.42 -12.80 -3.91
C VAL A 72 8.07 -11.52 -3.19
N LEU A 73 7.50 -11.64 -2.00
CA LEU A 73 7.18 -10.50 -1.17
C LEU A 73 8.23 -10.37 -0.07
N GLN A 74 8.90 -9.23 -0.05
CA GLN A 74 9.91 -8.90 0.96
C GLN A 74 9.43 -7.72 1.78
N ASP A 75 9.60 -7.83 3.08
CA ASP A 75 9.24 -6.75 3.99
C ASP A 75 10.50 -5.93 4.30
N TRP A 76 10.43 -4.65 3.96
CA TRP A 76 11.46 -3.69 4.26
C TRP A 76 10.86 -2.61 5.14
N ALA A 77 11.21 -2.61 6.41
CA ALA A 77 10.75 -1.57 7.32
C ALA A 77 11.72 -0.40 7.28
N LEU A 78 11.25 0.74 6.80
CA LEU A 78 11.95 2.00 6.91
C LEU A 78 11.07 2.96 7.68
N GLU A 79 11.51 3.35 8.86
CA GLU A 79 10.77 4.29 9.68
C GLU A 79 11.49 5.63 9.70
N ASN A 80 10.79 6.65 9.23
CA ASN A 80 11.27 8.03 9.29
C ASN A 80 10.29 8.85 10.11
N ILE A 81 10.82 9.49 11.13
CA ILE A 81 10.05 10.43 11.93
C ILE A 81 10.48 11.83 11.52
N TYR A 82 9.52 12.61 11.04
CA TYR A 82 9.78 14.01 10.67
C TYR A 82 9.22 14.90 11.75
N ASP A 83 10.09 15.72 12.32
CA ASP A 83 9.65 16.83 13.15
C ASP A 83 9.22 17.97 12.25
N ILE A 84 7.98 18.34 12.42
CA ILE A 84 7.42 19.47 11.71
C ILE A 84 7.33 20.66 12.66
#